data_3280ceebf28bd5ca7aec051bd35fe8cc
#
_entry.id   3280ceebf28bd5ca7aec051bd35fe8cc
#
_cell.length_a   1.000
_cell.length_b   1.000
_cell.length_c   1.000
_cell.angle_alpha   90.00
_cell.angle_beta   90.00
_cell.angle_gamma   90.00
#
_symmetry.space_group_name_H-M   'P 1'
#
loop_
_entity.id
_entity.type
_entity.pdbx_description
1 polymer ?
#
loop_
_entity_poly.entity_id
_entity_poly.type
_entity_poly.pdbx_seq_one_letter_code
_entity_poly.pdbx_strand_id
1 'polypeptide(L)'
;RSDLAEPLDELQNRRSGLTSQLATIKSQLLKATNTAQVQQEHIKNTDKNAFQAWKWIRENQSRFRYAVYGPILNEVQFKEQLHAQWFENVVARNVLVSFVTQCQEDYDLFLSEIREKLGIPVNCMLADDRITIRPAFSQQRMADLNLTGSLAELVECPEAVRRALYNYTTFPYVMTARDNWSTPRTMNTEERSDENTDSNLIVMTPHSQVRTYVSRYKNSVTGRNDVSSQISELRANRMIRFGDAANQELIAELKRKNEELLKEKSRVDFETSKIKKEQDAVNASIQSLEEKRRALEKELDVE
;
A
#
# COMPACT_ATOMS: atom_id res chain seq x y z
N ARG A 1 -56.73 5.50 7.52
CA ARG A 1 -55.93 4.54 6.69
C ARG A 1 -54.98 5.26 5.74
N SER A 2 -55.38 6.35 5.11
CA SER A 2 -54.59 7.13 4.18
C SER A 2 -53.34 7.75 4.84
N ASP A 3 -53.51 8.33 6.04
CA ASP A 3 -52.46 9.13 6.72
C ASP A 3 -51.25 8.33 7.23
N LEU A 4 -51.36 6.99 7.33
CA LEU A 4 -50.28 6.10 7.73
C LEU A 4 -49.64 5.34 6.54
N ALA A 5 -50.26 5.37 5.36
CA ALA A 5 -49.76 4.68 4.17
C ALA A 5 -48.62 5.42 3.52
N GLU A 6 -48.71 6.75 3.34
CA GLU A 6 -47.65 7.59 2.77
C GLU A 6 -46.32 7.54 3.54
N PRO A 7 -46.30 7.70 4.90
CA PRO A 7 -45.07 7.59 5.67
C PRO A 7 -44.44 6.21 5.59
N LEU A 8 -45.23 5.14 5.46
CA LEU A 8 -44.73 3.78 5.35
C LEU A 8 -44.05 3.55 4.01
N ASP A 9 -44.63 4.05 2.92
CA ASP A 9 -44.04 3.94 1.58
C ASP A 9 -42.75 4.75 1.46
N GLU A 10 -42.71 5.93 2.05
CA GLU A 10 -41.45 6.73 2.10
C GLU A 10 -40.33 5.99 2.86
N LEU A 11 -40.65 5.41 4.02
CA LEU A 11 -39.66 4.63 4.80
C LEU A 11 -39.21 3.36 4.07
N GLN A 12 -40.11 2.69 3.34
CA GLN A 12 -39.78 1.53 2.53
C GLN A 12 -38.85 1.91 1.36
N ASN A 13 -39.13 3.02 0.68
CA ASN A 13 -38.27 3.55 -0.38
C ASN A 13 -36.88 3.94 0.14
N ARG A 14 -36.84 4.62 1.30
CA ARG A 14 -35.57 4.98 1.97
C ARG A 14 -34.80 3.74 2.39
N ARG A 15 -35.45 2.73 2.95
CA ARG A 15 -34.85 1.43 3.30
C ARG A 15 -34.25 0.72 2.08
N SER A 16 -34.98 0.71 0.96
CA SER A 16 -34.50 0.14 -0.31
C SER A 16 -33.25 0.87 -0.83
N GLY A 17 -33.28 2.21 -0.82
CA GLY A 17 -32.13 3.05 -1.18
C GLY A 17 -30.89 2.77 -0.31
N LEU A 18 -31.06 2.71 1.02
CA LEU A 18 -29.99 2.39 1.96
C LEU A 18 -29.43 0.98 1.75
N THR A 19 -30.29 0.01 1.43
CA THR A 19 -29.85 -1.37 1.15
C THR A 19 -29.01 -1.44 -0.12
N SER A 20 -29.38 -0.70 -1.17
CA SER A 20 -28.60 -0.60 -2.40
C SER A 20 -27.26 0.07 -2.18
N GLN A 21 -27.23 1.17 -1.41
CA GLN A 21 -25.98 1.86 -1.06
C GLN A 21 -25.04 0.95 -0.22
N LEU A 22 -25.57 0.22 0.74
CA LEU A 22 -24.83 -0.75 1.54
C LEU A 22 -24.23 -1.88 0.68
N ALA A 23 -24.98 -2.38 -0.31
CA ALA A 23 -24.50 -3.40 -1.23
C ALA A 23 -23.34 -2.86 -2.08
N THR A 24 -23.43 -1.62 -2.57
CA THR A 24 -22.38 -0.95 -3.33
C THR A 24 -21.12 -0.76 -2.49
N ILE A 25 -21.25 -0.23 -1.26
CA ILE A 25 -20.11 -0.02 -0.36
C ILE A 25 -19.47 -1.35 0.05
N LYS A 26 -20.27 -2.38 0.35
CA LYS A 26 -19.74 -3.72 0.64
C LYS A 26 -18.97 -4.29 -0.54
N SER A 27 -19.44 -4.11 -1.77
CA SER A 27 -18.73 -4.53 -2.99
C SER A 27 -17.39 -3.77 -3.16
N GLN A 28 -17.41 -2.45 -2.94
CA GLN A 28 -16.18 -1.64 -2.98
C GLN A 28 -15.20 -2.04 -1.87
N LEU A 29 -15.69 -2.30 -0.67
CA LEU A 29 -14.90 -2.75 0.48
C LEU A 29 -14.28 -4.12 0.23
N LEU A 30 -15.03 -5.04 -0.36
CA LEU A 30 -14.54 -6.36 -0.76
C LEU A 30 -13.43 -6.25 -1.82
N LYS A 31 -13.59 -5.38 -2.81
CA LYS A 31 -12.56 -5.11 -3.82
C LYS A 31 -11.31 -4.47 -3.22
N ALA A 32 -11.49 -3.54 -2.28
CA ALA A 32 -10.38 -2.86 -1.62
C ALA A 32 -9.68 -3.73 -0.56
N THR A 33 -10.41 -4.53 0.21
CA THR A 33 -9.84 -5.46 1.21
C THR A 33 -9.26 -6.73 0.60
N ASN A 34 -9.52 -7.00 -0.66
CA ASN A 34 -8.89 -8.10 -1.39
C ASN A 34 -7.40 -7.85 -1.70
N THR A 35 -6.77 -6.95 -0.91
CA THR A 35 -5.34 -6.59 -1.02
C THR A 35 -4.47 -7.84 -1.00
N ALA A 36 -4.78 -8.82 -0.15
CA ALA A 36 -4.02 -10.06 -0.10
C ALA A 36 -4.12 -10.87 -1.41
N GLN A 37 -5.29 -10.97 -2.03
CA GLN A 37 -5.46 -11.65 -3.32
C GLN A 37 -4.80 -10.85 -4.45
N VAL A 38 -4.93 -9.54 -4.43
CA VAL A 38 -4.34 -8.66 -5.43
C VAL A 38 -2.81 -8.67 -5.33
N GLN A 39 -2.25 -8.67 -4.12
CA GLN A 39 -0.81 -8.87 -3.89
C GLN A 39 -0.36 -10.25 -4.37
N GLN A 40 -1.11 -11.28 -4.06
CA GLN A 40 -0.84 -12.64 -4.50
C GLN A 40 -0.82 -12.76 -6.03
N GLU A 41 -1.82 -12.22 -6.71
CA GLU A 41 -1.87 -12.20 -8.18
C GLU A 41 -0.74 -11.36 -8.78
N HIS A 42 -0.40 -10.25 -8.15
CA HIS A 42 0.70 -9.40 -8.59
C HIS A 42 2.04 -10.12 -8.50
N ILE A 43 2.38 -10.77 -7.38
CA ILE A 43 3.60 -11.57 -7.25
C ILE A 43 3.60 -12.67 -8.31
N LYS A 44 2.49 -13.42 -8.47
CA LYS A 44 2.37 -14.51 -9.43
C LYS A 44 2.62 -14.06 -10.86
N ASN A 45 2.13 -12.88 -11.23
CA ASN A 45 2.30 -12.31 -12.57
C ASN A 45 3.70 -11.73 -12.78
N THR A 46 4.34 -11.25 -11.71
CA THR A 46 5.68 -10.65 -11.77
C THR A 46 6.77 -11.72 -11.78
N ASP A 47 6.70 -12.71 -10.88
CA ASP A 47 7.68 -13.77 -10.78
C ASP A 47 7.08 -15.03 -10.15
N LYS A 48 7.05 -16.13 -10.92
CA LYS A 48 6.46 -17.41 -10.49
C LYS A 48 7.25 -18.05 -9.34
N ASN A 49 8.57 -17.92 -9.34
CA ASN A 49 9.41 -18.50 -8.31
C ASN A 49 9.24 -17.73 -6.98
N ALA A 50 9.23 -16.40 -7.05
CA ALA A 50 8.94 -15.58 -5.88
C ALA A 50 7.54 -15.87 -5.31
N PHE A 51 6.55 -16.13 -6.17
CA PHE A 51 5.22 -16.52 -5.74
C PHE A 51 5.20 -17.87 -5.01
N GLN A 52 5.89 -18.89 -5.54
CA GLN A 52 5.98 -20.20 -4.89
C GLN A 52 6.66 -20.11 -3.54
N ALA A 53 7.78 -19.39 -3.45
CA ALA A 53 8.49 -19.16 -2.20
C ALA A 53 7.63 -18.40 -1.17
N TRP A 54 6.95 -17.34 -1.60
CA TRP A 54 6.05 -16.55 -0.77
C TRP A 54 4.90 -17.40 -0.19
N LYS A 55 4.29 -18.25 -1.01
CA LYS A 55 3.24 -19.17 -0.57
C LYS A 55 3.76 -20.14 0.49
N TRP A 56 4.90 -20.77 0.22
CA TRP A 56 5.52 -21.71 1.16
C TRP A 56 5.87 -21.05 2.50
N ILE A 57 6.44 -19.84 2.47
CA ILE A 57 6.77 -19.08 3.68
C ILE A 57 5.52 -18.82 4.51
N ARG A 58 4.41 -18.39 3.90
CA ARG A 58 3.16 -18.13 4.61
C ARG A 58 2.58 -19.39 5.26
N GLU A 59 2.66 -20.51 4.59
CA GLU A 59 2.21 -21.81 5.11
C GLU A 59 3.12 -22.35 6.23
N ASN A 60 4.39 -21.93 6.26
CA ASN A 60 5.41 -22.41 7.20
C ASN A 60 5.98 -21.31 8.11
N GLN A 61 5.27 -20.20 8.30
CA GLN A 61 5.74 -19.06 9.10
C GLN A 61 6.15 -19.43 10.53
N SER A 62 5.50 -20.43 11.14
CA SER A 62 5.80 -20.91 12.48
C SER A 62 7.17 -21.62 12.62
N ARG A 63 7.82 -21.96 11.52
CA ARG A 63 9.15 -22.57 11.51
C ARG A 63 10.27 -21.54 11.60
N PHE A 64 9.97 -20.27 11.29
CA PHE A 64 10.90 -19.16 11.38
C PHE A 64 10.81 -18.50 12.75
N ARG A 65 11.96 -18.08 13.26
CA ARG A 65 12.06 -17.38 14.55
C ARG A 65 11.48 -15.97 14.48
N TYR A 66 11.71 -15.29 13.34
CA TYR A 66 11.21 -13.97 13.07
C TYR A 66 10.39 -13.93 11.79
N ALA A 67 9.67 -12.84 11.58
CA ALA A 67 8.95 -12.64 10.33
C ALA A 67 9.92 -12.57 9.15
N VAL A 68 9.63 -13.35 8.10
CA VAL A 68 10.31 -13.27 6.81
C VAL A 68 9.53 -12.29 5.94
N TYR A 69 10.22 -11.25 5.47
CA TYR A 69 9.63 -10.24 4.59
C TYR A 69 9.89 -10.58 3.13
N GLY A 70 8.98 -10.18 2.26
CA GLY A 70 9.16 -10.30 0.83
C GLY A 70 8.05 -11.03 0.08
N PRO A 71 8.13 -10.97 -1.25
CA PRO A 71 9.18 -10.29 -2.01
C PRO A 71 9.19 -8.77 -1.77
N ILE A 72 10.36 -8.14 -1.83
CA ILE A 72 10.57 -6.73 -1.46
C ILE A 72 9.61 -5.79 -2.18
N LEU A 73 9.26 -6.09 -3.43
CA LEU A 73 8.29 -5.30 -4.21
C LEU A 73 6.92 -5.11 -3.51
N ASN A 74 6.56 -6.00 -2.57
CA ASN A 74 5.31 -5.91 -1.81
C ASN A 74 5.49 -5.27 -0.42
N GLU A 75 6.73 -5.12 0.02
CA GLU A 75 7.07 -4.58 1.35
C GLU A 75 7.38 -3.08 1.31
N VAL A 76 7.48 -2.50 0.11
CA VAL A 76 7.79 -1.09 -0.10
C VAL A 76 6.54 -0.32 -0.51
N GLN A 77 6.35 0.86 0.07
CA GLN A 77 5.23 1.76 -0.20
C GLN A 77 5.74 3.16 -0.53
N PHE A 78 5.01 3.86 -1.36
CA PHE A 78 5.35 5.21 -1.83
C PHE A 78 4.12 6.10 -1.80
N LYS A 79 4.31 7.38 -1.47
CA LYS A 79 3.25 8.40 -1.50
C LYS A 79 2.94 8.86 -2.92
N GLU A 80 3.92 8.82 -3.81
CA GLU A 80 3.80 9.28 -5.19
C GLU A 80 4.28 8.21 -6.18
N GLN A 81 3.62 8.14 -7.33
CA GLN A 81 3.98 7.19 -8.39
C GLN A 81 5.40 7.43 -8.92
N LEU A 82 5.84 8.67 -8.97
CA LEU A 82 7.19 9.03 -9.40
C LEU A 82 8.27 8.42 -8.50
N HIS A 83 8.05 8.41 -7.19
CA HIS A 83 8.99 7.79 -6.23
C HIS A 83 9.09 6.28 -6.41
N ALA A 84 7.97 5.60 -6.69
CA ALA A 84 7.96 4.18 -7.03
C ALA A 84 8.71 3.91 -8.34
N GLN A 85 8.57 4.78 -9.34
CA GLN A 85 9.30 4.70 -10.59
C GLN A 85 10.82 4.88 -10.37
N TRP A 86 11.22 5.87 -9.57
CA TRP A 86 12.62 6.07 -9.22
C TRP A 86 13.23 4.84 -8.55
N PHE A 87 12.53 4.29 -7.56
CA PHE A 87 12.98 3.10 -6.85
C PHE A 87 13.17 1.90 -7.78
N GLU A 88 12.22 1.65 -8.68
CA GLU A 88 12.29 0.55 -9.64
C GLU A 88 13.41 0.74 -10.68
N ASN A 89 13.80 1.98 -10.99
CA ASN A 89 14.92 2.26 -11.89
C ASN A 89 16.29 2.03 -11.23
N VAL A 90 16.37 2.14 -9.91
CA VAL A 90 17.62 2.00 -9.15
C VAL A 90 17.82 0.59 -8.62
N VAL A 91 16.74 -0.01 -8.07
CA VAL A 91 16.82 -1.32 -7.46
C VAL A 91 16.63 -2.40 -8.53
N ALA A 92 17.59 -3.29 -8.63
CA ALA A 92 17.55 -4.34 -9.64
C ALA A 92 16.39 -5.32 -9.41
N ARG A 93 15.83 -5.87 -10.50
CA ARG A 93 14.69 -6.80 -10.46
C ARG A 93 14.92 -7.98 -9.51
N ASN A 94 16.11 -8.57 -9.53
CA ASN A 94 16.45 -9.71 -8.67
C ASN A 94 16.38 -9.35 -7.17
N VAL A 95 16.64 -8.10 -6.81
CA VAL A 95 16.46 -7.57 -5.45
C VAL A 95 14.97 -7.36 -5.14
N LEU A 96 14.20 -6.81 -6.07
CA LEU A 96 12.76 -6.58 -5.88
C LEU A 96 11.98 -7.87 -5.61
N VAL A 97 12.40 -9.00 -6.20
CA VAL A 97 11.77 -10.32 -5.99
C VAL A 97 12.44 -11.14 -4.88
N SER A 98 13.41 -10.58 -4.15
CA SER A 98 14.11 -11.24 -3.06
C SER A 98 13.31 -11.16 -1.75
N PHE A 99 13.69 -12.05 -0.82
CA PHE A 99 13.16 -12.10 0.53
C PHE A 99 14.19 -11.58 1.54
N VAL A 100 13.73 -11.23 2.74
CA VAL A 100 14.56 -10.71 3.81
C VAL A 100 14.29 -11.49 5.10
N THR A 101 15.34 -12.07 5.68
CA THR A 101 15.34 -12.69 6.99
C THR A 101 16.06 -11.81 8.01
N GLN A 102 15.80 -12.02 9.30
CA GLN A 102 16.28 -11.15 10.36
C GLN A 102 17.37 -11.79 11.22
N CYS A 103 17.63 -13.07 11.07
CA CYS A 103 18.71 -13.79 11.75
C CYS A 103 19.31 -14.86 10.85
N GLN A 104 20.50 -15.32 11.22
CA GLN A 104 21.24 -16.32 10.44
C GLN A 104 20.51 -17.65 10.38
N GLU A 105 19.90 -18.09 11.48
CA GLU A 105 19.16 -19.34 11.54
C GLU A 105 17.98 -19.38 10.56
N ASP A 106 17.24 -18.27 10.46
CA ASP A 106 16.14 -18.12 9.50
C ASP A 106 16.65 -18.06 8.05
N TYR A 107 17.81 -17.43 7.84
CA TYR A 107 18.46 -17.38 6.53
C TYR A 107 18.87 -18.78 6.07
N ASP A 108 19.49 -19.56 6.94
CA ASP A 108 19.93 -20.95 6.64
C ASP A 108 18.71 -21.87 6.41
N LEU A 109 17.64 -21.70 7.22
CA LEU A 109 16.38 -22.38 7.02
C LEU A 109 15.75 -22.05 5.66
N PHE A 110 15.75 -20.78 5.28
CA PHE A 110 15.24 -20.35 3.98
C PHE A 110 16.01 -21.00 2.83
N LEU A 111 17.34 -21.02 2.89
CA LEU A 111 18.18 -21.60 1.86
C LEU A 111 17.94 -23.11 1.75
N SER A 112 17.97 -23.83 2.87
CA SER A 112 17.82 -25.29 2.89
C SER A 112 16.46 -25.73 2.40
N GLU A 113 15.38 -25.09 2.83
CA GLU A 113 14.02 -25.50 2.48
C GLU A 113 13.60 -25.04 1.08
N ILE A 114 13.84 -23.77 0.75
CA ILE A 114 13.32 -23.18 -0.49
C ILE A 114 14.26 -23.41 -1.66
N ARG A 115 15.56 -23.14 -1.49
CA ARG A 115 16.52 -23.27 -2.61
C ARG A 115 17.00 -24.69 -2.83
N GLU A 116 17.33 -25.41 -1.76
CA GLU A 116 17.91 -26.75 -1.87
C GLU A 116 16.83 -27.83 -2.01
N LYS A 117 15.85 -27.90 -1.10
CA LYS A 117 14.81 -28.93 -1.12
C LYS A 117 13.76 -28.72 -2.20
N LEU A 118 13.23 -27.50 -2.31
CA LEU A 118 12.18 -27.19 -3.28
C LEU A 118 12.75 -26.78 -4.66
N GLY A 119 14.04 -26.51 -4.76
CA GLY A 119 14.68 -26.10 -6.01
C GLY A 119 14.20 -24.76 -6.57
N ILE A 120 13.67 -23.88 -5.72
CA ILE A 120 13.13 -22.59 -6.15
C ILE A 120 14.25 -21.55 -6.18
N PRO A 121 14.64 -21.02 -7.35
CA PRO A 121 15.76 -20.08 -7.51
C PRO A 121 15.38 -18.65 -7.13
N VAL A 122 15.19 -18.40 -5.85
CA VAL A 122 14.95 -17.05 -5.30
C VAL A 122 16.08 -16.63 -4.38
N ASN A 123 16.29 -15.31 -4.26
CA ASN A 123 17.31 -14.76 -3.38
C ASN A 123 16.72 -14.44 -2.01
N CYS A 124 17.55 -14.60 -0.99
CA CYS A 124 17.30 -14.14 0.36
C CYS A 124 18.42 -13.20 0.79
N MET A 125 18.09 -12.16 1.52
CA MET A 125 19.03 -11.21 2.12
C MET A 125 18.87 -11.26 3.63
N LEU A 126 19.99 -11.18 4.33
CA LEU A 126 20.01 -11.08 5.78
C LEU A 126 19.97 -9.60 6.21
N ALA A 127 19.01 -9.22 7.00
CA ALA A 127 18.98 -7.90 7.63
C ALA A 127 20.03 -7.89 8.76
N ASP A 128 21.15 -7.21 8.54
CA ASP A 128 22.22 -7.11 9.53
C ASP A 128 21.92 -5.94 10.49
N ASP A 129 21.74 -6.26 11.78
CA ASP A 129 21.46 -5.28 12.84
C ASP A 129 22.60 -4.28 13.06
N ARG A 130 23.82 -4.61 12.61
CA ARG A 130 24.99 -3.72 12.66
C ARG A 130 24.93 -2.62 11.61
N ILE A 131 24.11 -2.77 10.58
CA ILE A 131 23.96 -1.75 9.54
C ILE A 131 23.22 -0.54 10.13
N THR A 132 23.95 0.57 10.21
CA THR A 132 23.37 1.83 10.64
C THR A 132 22.72 2.53 9.46
N ILE A 133 21.41 2.79 9.58
CA ILE A 133 20.66 3.58 8.62
C ILE A 133 21.00 5.04 8.84
N ARG A 134 21.88 5.60 8.00
CA ARG A 134 22.28 7.01 8.03
C ARG A 134 22.06 7.64 6.67
N PRO A 135 21.70 8.93 6.59
CA PRO A 135 21.75 9.66 5.33
C PRO A 135 23.18 9.60 4.78
N ALA A 136 23.33 9.30 3.49
CA ALA A 136 24.63 9.23 2.84
C ALA A 136 25.30 10.62 2.72
N PHE A 137 24.48 11.68 2.74
CA PHE A 137 24.92 13.08 2.60
C PHE A 137 24.39 13.92 3.76
N SER A 138 25.23 14.83 4.26
CA SER A 138 24.79 15.86 5.21
C SER A 138 23.88 16.88 4.49
N GLN A 139 23.05 17.60 5.26
CA GLN A 139 22.20 18.65 4.72
C GLN A 139 23.00 19.73 3.98
N GLN A 140 24.17 20.12 4.53
CA GLN A 140 25.06 21.06 3.87
C GLN A 140 25.54 20.53 2.52
N ARG A 141 25.97 19.27 2.45
CA ARG A 141 26.43 18.66 1.20
C ARG A 141 25.31 18.53 0.17
N MET A 142 24.09 18.21 0.61
CA MET A 142 22.91 18.20 -0.28
C MET A 142 22.64 19.59 -0.86
N ALA A 143 22.76 20.65 -0.06
CA ALA A 143 22.59 22.02 -0.52
C ALA A 143 23.68 22.42 -1.53
N ASP A 144 24.94 22.12 -1.25
CA ASP A 144 26.07 22.41 -2.12
C ASP A 144 25.95 21.71 -3.50
N LEU A 145 25.34 20.53 -3.51
CA LEU A 145 25.09 19.76 -4.73
C LEU A 145 23.72 20.04 -5.38
N ASN A 146 22.94 20.98 -4.84
CA ASN A 146 21.58 21.30 -5.29
C ASN A 146 20.64 20.07 -5.32
N LEU A 147 20.76 19.19 -4.32
CA LEU A 147 19.91 18.03 -4.13
C LEU A 147 18.68 18.41 -3.29
N THR A 148 17.54 17.75 -3.53
CA THR A 148 16.27 18.04 -2.84
C THR A 148 15.99 17.08 -1.69
N GLY A 149 16.61 15.91 -1.69
CA GLY A 149 16.42 14.90 -0.64
C GLY A 149 17.04 13.55 -1.00
N SER A 150 16.76 12.54 -0.20
CA SER A 150 17.18 11.16 -0.45
C SER A 150 16.00 10.29 -0.84
N LEU A 151 16.15 9.40 -1.81
CA LEU A 151 15.13 8.41 -2.14
C LEU A 151 14.81 7.50 -0.94
N ALA A 152 15.78 7.24 -0.07
CA ALA A 152 15.59 6.44 1.13
C ALA A 152 14.57 7.02 2.12
N GLU A 153 14.37 8.34 2.14
CA GLU A 153 13.38 9.03 2.96
C GLU A 153 11.96 8.95 2.38
N LEU A 154 11.86 8.69 1.07
CA LEU A 154 10.59 8.63 0.34
C LEU A 154 9.98 7.22 0.32
N VAL A 155 10.71 6.22 0.80
CA VAL A 155 10.29 4.81 0.83
C VAL A 155 9.80 4.45 2.23
N GLU A 156 8.57 3.98 2.32
CA GLU A 156 8.01 3.38 3.53
C GLU A 156 8.15 1.86 3.44
N CYS A 157 8.86 1.24 4.37
CA CYS A 157 9.06 -0.21 4.42
C CYS A 157 9.42 -0.66 5.85
N PRO A 158 9.27 -1.97 6.18
CA PRO A 158 9.79 -2.53 7.43
C PRO A 158 11.28 -2.27 7.60
N GLU A 159 11.72 -2.07 8.85
CA GLU A 159 13.11 -1.72 9.14
C GLU A 159 14.10 -2.79 8.66
N ALA A 160 13.77 -4.08 8.79
CA ALA A 160 14.58 -5.17 8.29
C ALA A 160 14.79 -5.09 6.76
N VAL A 161 13.75 -4.75 6.01
CA VAL A 161 13.83 -4.53 4.56
C VAL A 161 14.71 -3.33 4.23
N ARG A 162 14.57 -2.24 4.99
CA ARG A 162 15.41 -1.04 4.84
C ARG A 162 16.88 -1.36 5.07
N ARG A 163 17.23 -2.09 6.14
CA ARG A 163 18.61 -2.53 6.41
C ARG A 163 19.18 -3.40 5.30
N ALA A 164 18.38 -4.34 4.78
CA ALA A 164 18.78 -5.17 3.66
C ALA A 164 19.06 -4.32 2.40
N LEU A 165 18.19 -3.36 2.07
CA LEU A 165 18.39 -2.44 0.95
C LEU A 165 19.67 -1.60 1.13
N TYR A 166 19.94 -1.13 2.35
CA TYR A 166 21.15 -0.36 2.65
C TYR A 166 22.43 -1.19 2.51
N ASN A 167 22.39 -2.47 2.86
CA ASN A 167 23.54 -3.36 2.81
C ASN A 167 23.84 -3.91 1.40
N TYR A 168 22.81 -4.27 0.66
CA TYR A 168 22.96 -5.03 -0.59
C TYR A 168 22.79 -4.20 -1.86
N THR A 169 22.48 -2.91 -1.75
CA THR A 169 22.23 -2.06 -2.93
C THR A 169 22.92 -0.69 -2.82
N THR A 170 22.87 0.06 -3.91
CA THR A 170 23.29 1.48 -3.94
C THR A 170 22.22 2.43 -3.42
N PHE A 171 21.14 1.91 -2.87
CA PHE A 171 19.97 2.68 -2.41
C PHE A 171 20.31 3.85 -1.47
N PRO A 172 21.27 3.74 -0.50
CA PRO A 172 21.65 4.86 0.35
C PRO A 172 22.21 6.08 -0.40
N TYR A 173 22.79 5.87 -1.58
CA TYR A 173 23.44 6.91 -2.38
C TYR A 173 22.54 7.49 -3.47
N VAL A 174 21.24 7.19 -3.42
CA VAL A 174 20.28 7.70 -4.38
C VAL A 174 19.64 8.96 -3.85
N MET A 175 19.96 10.08 -4.51
CA MET A 175 19.44 11.39 -4.18
C MET A 175 18.40 11.84 -5.18
N THR A 176 17.63 12.84 -4.82
CA THR A 176 16.62 13.45 -5.68
C THR A 176 17.00 14.89 -5.98
N ALA A 177 16.62 15.35 -7.16
CA ALA A 177 16.85 16.72 -7.59
C ALA A 177 15.75 17.22 -8.53
N ARG A 178 15.78 18.52 -8.83
CA ARG A 178 14.90 19.14 -9.82
C ARG A 178 15.29 18.71 -11.24
N ASP A 179 14.39 18.89 -12.18
CA ASP A 179 14.49 18.38 -13.55
C ASP A 179 15.72 18.85 -14.33
N ASN A 180 16.20 20.06 -14.08
CA ASN A 180 17.37 20.65 -14.75
C ASN A 180 18.67 20.47 -13.97
N TRP A 181 18.73 19.47 -13.08
CA TRP A 181 19.96 19.19 -12.31
C TRP A 181 21.09 18.75 -13.23
N SER A 182 22.26 19.35 -13.02
CA SER A 182 23.51 18.96 -13.70
C SER A 182 24.62 18.77 -12.67
N THR A 183 25.56 17.87 -12.99
CA THR A 183 26.68 17.57 -12.10
C THR A 183 27.46 18.85 -11.79
N PRO A 184 27.50 19.30 -10.52
CA PRO A 184 28.22 20.51 -10.17
C PRO A 184 29.72 20.37 -10.42
N ARG A 185 30.38 21.42 -10.93
CA ARG A 185 31.84 21.47 -11.09
C ARG A 185 32.58 21.36 -9.76
N THR A 186 31.93 21.61 -8.64
CA THR A 186 32.41 21.55 -7.28
C THR A 186 32.36 20.16 -6.66
N MET A 187 32.03 19.11 -7.43
CA MET A 187 32.22 17.72 -6.99
C MET A 187 33.71 17.43 -6.86
N ASN A 188 34.33 18.11 -5.90
CA ASN A 188 35.76 17.98 -5.63
C ASN A 188 36.02 16.81 -4.67
N THR A 189 36.97 16.02 -5.05
CA THR A 189 37.48 14.86 -4.37
C THR A 189 38.43 15.19 -3.20
N GLU A 190 38.61 16.46 -2.83
CA GLU A 190 39.55 16.86 -1.77
C GLU A 190 39.01 16.64 -0.34
N GLU A 191 37.72 16.51 -0.13
CA GLU A 191 37.11 16.17 1.16
C GLU A 191 36.69 14.70 1.24
N ARG A 192 37.64 13.82 0.97
CA ARG A 192 37.49 12.38 1.29
C ARG A 192 37.69 12.18 2.78
N SER A 193 36.68 12.48 3.58
CA SER A 193 36.66 12.01 4.96
C SER A 193 35.94 10.66 5.13
N ASP A 194 35.10 10.24 4.14
CA ASP A 194 34.45 8.92 4.18
C ASP A 194 34.47 8.27 2.79
N GLU A 195 35.14 7.16 2.75
CA GLU A 195 35.66 6.37 1.59
C GLU A 195 34.63 5.95 0.52
N ASN A 196 33.82 6.62 -0.12
CA ASN A 196 33.10 6.18 -1.33
C ASN A 196 31.81 6.94 -1.69
N THR A 197 31.42 7.98 -0.95
CA THR A 197 30.10 8.58 -1.15
C THR A 197 29.92 9.27 -2.51
N ASP A 198 30.93 10.02 -2.97
CA ASP A 198 30.79 10.78 -4.22
C ASP A 198 31.01 9.94 -5.49
N SER A 199 31.67 8.79 -5.38
CA SER A 199 31.96 7.93 -6.54
C SER A 199 30.78 7.16 -7.08
N ASN A 200 29.70 7.06 -6.31
CA ASN A 200 28.50 6.28 -6.64
C ASN A 200 27.18 7.08 -6.55
N LEU A 201 27.27 8.43 -6.57
CA LEU A 201 26.07 9.27 -6.49
C LEU A 201 25.15 9.01 -7.68
N ILE A 202 23.92 8.66 -7.38
CA ILE A 202 22.83 8.53 -8.35
C ILE A 202 21.83 9.62 -8.03
N VAL A 203 21.52 10.46 -9.00
CA VAL A 203 20.53 11.54 -8.85
C VAL A 203 19.32 11.25 -9.71
N MET A 204 18.16 11.22 -9.08
CA MET A 204 16.86 11.02 -9.73
C MET A 204 16.20 12.38 -9.94
N THR A 205 15.82 12.65 -11.16
CA THR A 205 15.00 13.80 -11.55
C THR A 205 13.63 13.32 -12.06
N PRO A 206 12.63 14.18 -12.27
CA PRO A 206 11.34 13.77 -12.80
C PRO A 206 11.40 12.98 -14.12
N HIS A 207 12.40 13.21 -14.96
CA HIS A 207 12.49 12.58 -16.28
C HIS A 207 13.73 11.71 -16.51
N SER A 208 14.74 11.81 -15.64
CA SER A 208 16.00 11.13 -15.88
C SER A 208 16.69 10.65 -14.60
N GLN A 209 17.58 9.69 -14.80
CA GLN A 209 18.55 9.23 -13.81
C GLN A 209 19.94 9.70 -14.25
N VAL A 210 20.66 10.34 -13.36
CA VAL A 210 22.05 10.76 -13.58
C VAL A 210 22.95 9.95 -12.66
N ARG A 211 23.88 9.20 -13.23
CA ARG A 211 24.94 8.50 -12.48
C ARG A 211 26.25 9.27 -12.62
N THR A 212 26.88 9.57 -11.50
CA THR A 212 28.18 10.22 -11.49
C THR A 212 29.28 9.18 -11.29
N TYR A 213 30.36 9.38 -12.01
CA TYR A 213 31.57 8.56 -11.93
C TYR A 213 32.73 9.48 -11.65
N VAL A 214 33.46 9.20 -10.58
CA VAL A 214 34.69 9.92 -10.22
C VAL A 214 35.90 9.05 -10.60
N SER A 215 36.80 9.56 -11.42
CA SER A 215 38.03 8.85 -11.80
C SER A 215 38.87 8.52 -10.57
N ARG A 216 39.44 7.33 -10.55
CA ARG A 216 40.39 6.92 -9.48
C ARG A 216 41.72 7.62 -9.61
N TYR A 217 42.04 8.12 -10.79
CA TYR A 217 43.31 8.74 -11.10
C TYR A 217 43.15 10.25 -11.19
N LYS A 218 44.15 10.97 -10.67
CA LYS A 218 44.17 12.42 -10.79
C LYS A 218 44.61 12.78 -12.21
N ASN A 219 43.91 13.74 -12.79
CA ASN A 219 44.27 14.34 -14.05
C ASN A 219 45.65 15.06 -13.89
N SER A 220 46.62 14.74 -14.75
CA SER A 220 47.96 15.26 -14.68
C SER A 220 48.09 16.78 -14.86
N VAL A 221 47.09 17.39 -15.50
CA VAL A 221 47.05 18.84 -15.77
C VAL A 221 46.38 19.59 -14.64
N THR A 222 45.26 19.07 -14.12
CA THR A 222 44.41 19.76 -13.12
C THR A 222 44.72 19.36 -11.69
N GLY A 223 45.48 18.25 -11.48
CA GLY A 223 45.72 17.65 -10.18
C GLY A 223 44.48 17.07 -9.48
N ARG A 224 43.33 17.07 -10.14
CA ARG A 224 42.03 16.66 -9.62
C ARG A 224 41.54 15.38 -10.30
N ASN A 225 40.65 14.66 -9.67
CA ASN A 225 39.98 13.54 -10.31
C ASN A 225 38.94 14.04 -11.30
N ASP A 226 38.89 13.44 -12.47
CA ASP A 226 37.85 13.77 -13.45
C ASP A 226 36.51 13.19 -13.02
N VAL A 227 35.47 13.99 -13.17
CA VAL A 227 34.08 13.58 -12.90
C VAL A 227 33.34 13.49 -14.23
N SER A 228 32.75 12.35 -14.48
CA SER A 228 31.89 12.12 -15.63
C SER A 228 30.49 11.74 -15.15
N SER A 229 29.49 12.00 -15.97
CA SER A 229 28.11 11.63 -15.66
C SER A 229 27.47 10.94 -16.86
N GLN A 230 26.66 9.93 -16.56
CA GLN A 230 25.82 9.23 -17.51
C GLN A 230 24.36 9.59 -17.20
N ILE A 231 23.66 10.09 -18.20
CA ILE A 231 22.23 10.42 -18.11
C ILE A 231 21.47 9.31 -18.84
N SER A 232 20.44 8.79 -18.21
CA SER A 232 19.52 7.83 -18.79
C SER A 232 18.06 8.22 -18.50
N GLU A 233 17.18 7.98 -19.46
CA GLU A 233 15.74 8.17 -19.28
C GLU A 233 15.18 7.16 -18.28
N LEU A 234 14.13 7.57 -17.55
CA LEU A 234 13.44 6.70 -16.62
C LEU A 234 12.59 5.67 -17.37
N ARG A 235 12.74 4.42 -16.98
CA ARG A 235 11.85 3.35 -17.43
C ARG A 235 10.49 3.50 -16.76
N ALA A 236 9.42 3.11 -17.47
CA ALA A 236 8.09 3.06 -16.88
C ALA A 236 8.04 2.05 -15.73
N ASN A 237 7.37 2.43 -14.65
CA ASN A 237 7.11 1.54 -13.51
C ASN A 237 6.24 0.36 -13.95
N ARG A 238 6.66 -0.88 -13.65
CA ARG A 238 5.97 -2.12 -14.03
C ARG A 238 5.82 -3.12 -12.89
N MET A 239 6.67 -3.05 -11.88
CA MET A 239 6.77 -4.07 -10.83
C MET A 239 6.21 -3.59 -9.50
N ILE A 240 6.41 -2.32 -9.15
CA ILE A 240 5.95 -1.78 -7.87
C ILE A 240 4.56 -1.17 -8.07
N ARG A 241 3.61 -1.62 -7.26
CA ARG A 241 2.26 -1.07 -7.28
C ARG A 241 2.24 0.25 -6.52
N PHE A 242 1.71 1.26 -7.16
CA PHE A 242 1.40 2.52 -6.52
C PHE A 242 -0.05 2.49 -6.01
N GLY A 243 -0.28 2.92 -4.78
CA GLY A 243 -1.63 3.15 -4.26
C GLY A 243 -2.09 2.28 -3.09
N ASP A 244 -1.25 1.41 -2.51
CA ASP A 244 -1.68 0.60 -1.37
C ASP A 244 -1.90 1.45 -0.10
N ALA A 245 -1.18 2.56 0.09
CA ALA A 245 -1.44 3.52 1.18
C ALA A 245 -2.76 4.29 0.93
N ALA A 246 -3.01 4.76 -0.30
CA ALA A 246 -4.28 5.35 -0.70
C ALA A 246 -5.44 4.36 -0.57
N ASN A 247 -5.16 3.07 -0.76
CA ASN A 247 -6.14 2.00 -0.58
C ASN A 247 -6.50 1.79 0.89
N GLN A 248 -5.59 1.96 1.84
CA GLN A 248 -5.88 1.88 3.28
C GLN A 248 -6.74 3.05 3.76
N GLU A 249 -6.50 4.27 3.30
CA GLU A 249 -7.36 5.42 3.58
C GLU A 249 -8.76 5.20 2.99
N LEU A 250 -8.84 4.74 1.75
CA LEU A 250 -10.11 4.39 1.11
C LEU A 250 -10.86 3.29 1.88
N ILE A 251 -10.16 2.25 2.33
CA ILE A 251 -10.75 1.19 3.15
C ILE A 251 -11.28 1.74 4.48
N ALA A 252 -10.54 2.62 5.14
CA ALA A 252 -10.97 3.25 6.38
C ALA A 252 -12.21 4.13 6.17
N GLU A 253 -12.23 4.92 5.11
CA GLU A 253 -13.39 5.75 4.73
C GLU A 253 -14.62 4.90 4.39
N LEU A 254 -14.43 3.85 3.59
CA LEU A 254 -15.52 2.93 3.23
C LEU A 254 -16.07 2.18 4.46
N LYS A 255 -15.22 1.78 5.41
CA LYS A 255 -15.66 1.18 6.68
C LYS A 255 -16.52 2.16 7.48
N ARG A 256 -16.08 3.42 7.62
CA ARG A 256 -16.83 4.45 8.33
C ARG A 256 -18.19 4.69 7.66
N LYS A 257 -18.23 4.86 6.34
CA LYS A 257 -19.48 5.00 5.59
C LYS A 257 -20.42 3.80 5.76
N ASN A 258 -19.87 2.58 5.75
CA ASN A 258 -20.65 1.37 5.97
C ASN A 258 -21.29 1.34 7.38
N GLU A 259 -20.55 1.75 8.41
CA GLU A 259 -21.07 1.85 9.78
C GLU A 259 -22.17 2.91 9.92
N GLU A 260 -21.98 4.08 9.31
CA GLU A 260 -22.97 5.16 9.29
C GLU A 260 -24.27 4.72 8.63
N LEU A 261 -24.19 4.08 7.45
CA LEU A 261 -25.38 3.56 6.75
C LEU A 261 -26.06 2.40 7.49
N LEU A 262 -25.30 1.56 8.19
CA LEU A 262 -25.89 0.51 9.04
C LEU A 262 -26.68 1.11 10.22
N LYS A 263 -26.17 2.16 10.84
CA LYS A 263 -26.88 2.89 11.92
C LYS A 263 -28.15 3.56 11.38
N GLU A 264 -28.07 4.20 10.22
CA GLU A 264 -29.22 4.83 9.58
C GLU A 264 -30.27 3.79 9.19
N LYS A 265 -29.86 2.68 8.59
CA LYS A 265 -30.78 1.58 8.27
C LYS A 265 -31.48 1.04 9.51
N SER A 266 -30.77 0.84 10.62
CA SER A 266 -31.33 0.38 11.88
C SER A 266 -32.41 1.34 12.42
N ARG A 267 -32.21 2.66 12.28
CA ARG A 267 -33.22 3.68 12.64
C ARG A 267 -34.44 3.57 11.77
N VAL A 268 -34.28 3.49 10.45
CA VAL A 268 -35.38 3.34 9.50
C VAL A 268 -36.15 2.03 9.73
N ASP A 269 -35.46 0.93 10.00
CA ASP A 269 -36.10 -0.37 10.32
C ASP A 269 -36.93 -0.29 11.64
N PHE A 270 -36.41 0.45 12.65
CA PHE A 270 -37.14 0.68 13.89
C PHE A 270 -38.39 1.54 13.68
N GLU A 271 -38.26 2.66 12.95
CA GLU A 271 -39.40 3.54 12.62
C GLU A 271 -40.46 2.81 11.80
N THR A 272 -40.03 2.02 10.81
CA THR A 272 -40.93 1.19 9.99
C THR A 272 -41.68 0.18 10.85
N SER A 273 -41.00 -0.46 11.79
CA SER A 273 -41.62 -1.42 12.73
C SER A 273 -42.65 -0.75 13.65
N LYS A 274 -42.37 0.48 14.10
CA LYS A 274 -43.30 1.25 14.95
C LYS A 274 -44.56 1.61 14.18
N ILE A 275 -44.44 2.17 12.98
CA ILE A 275 -45.59 2.55 12.15
C ILE A 275 -46.42 1.33 11.76
N LYS A 276 -45.81 0.19 11.43
CA LYS A 276 -46.55 -1.06 11.18
C LYS A 276 -47.38 -1.50 12.36
N LYS A 277 -46.83 -1.47 13.58
CA LYS A 277 -47.60 -1.80 14.81
C LYS A 277 -48.77 -0.87 15.03
N GLU A 278 -48.58 0.43 14.78
CA GLU A 278 -49.68 1.42 14.87
C GLU A 278 -50.76 1.15 13.79
N GLN A 279 -50.36 0.82 12.57
CA GLN A 279 -51.24 0.46 11.49
C GLN A 279 -52.06 -0.82 11.81
N ASP A 280 -51.39 -1.84 12.35
CA ASP A 280 -52.04 -3.09 12.76
C ASP A 280 -53.07 -2.83 13.89
N ALA A 281 -52.72 -1.99 14.86
CA ALA A 281 -53.65 -1.61 15.96
C ALA A 281 -54.86 -0.82 15.44
N VAL A 282 -54.65 0.10 14.50
CA VAL A 282 -55.74 0.84 13.85
C VAL A 282 -56.63 -0.11 13.04
N ASN A 283 -56.06 -1.03 12.27
CA ASN A 283 -56.82 -2.02 11.51
C ASN A 283 -57.66 -2.94 12.40
N ALA A 284 -57.10 -3.41 13.53
CA ALA A 284 -57.83 -4.21 14.51
C ALA A 284 -59.01 -3.42 15.12
N SER A 285 -58.77 -2.12 15.43
CA SER A 285 -59.84 -1.26 15.94
C SER A 285 -60.97 -1.04 14.91
N ILE A 286 -60.63 -0.85 13.64
CA ILE A 286 -61.60 -0.73 12.55
C ILE A 286 -62.43 -2.00 12.41
N GLN A 287 -61.77 -3.18 12.41
CA GLN A 287 -62.47 -4.47 12.35
C GLN A 287 -63.53 -4.62 13.52
N SER A 288 -63.04 -4.31 14.73
CA SER A 288 -63.97 -4.35 15.91
C SER A 288 -65.15 -3.39 15.78
N LEU A 289 -64.96 -2.19 15.23
CA LEU A 289 -66.03 -1.22 14.99
C LEU A 289 -67.00 -1.68 13.88
N GLU A 290 -66.44 -2.27 12.81
CA GLU A 290 -67.26 -2.84 11.72
C GLU A 290 -68.10 -4.03 12.21
N GLU A 291 -67.60 -4.88 13.10
CA GLU A 291 -68.37 -5.97 13.73
C GLU A 291 -69.46 -5.43 14.62
N LYS A 292 -69.20 -4.42 15.45
CA LYS A 292 -70.18 -3.74 16.25
C LYS A 292 -71.30 -3.09 15.40
N ARG A 293 -70.92 -2.43 14.32
CA ARG A 293 -71.85 -1.82 13.39
C ARG A 293 -72.77 -2.88 12.79
N ARG A 294 -72.20 -4.00 12.32
CA ARG A 294 -73.04 -5.12 11.76
C ARG A 294 -73.93 -5.76 12.78
N ALA A 295 -73.53 -5.83 14.05
CA ALA A 295 -74.37 -6.32 15.11
C ALA A 295 -75.57 -5.38 15.37
N LEU A 296 -75.30 -4.06 15.44
CA LEU A 296 -76.40 -3.05 15.61
C LEU A 296 -77.31 -2.96 14.40
N GLU A 297 -76.81 -3.10 13.18
CA GLU A 297 -77.64 -3.15 11.96
C GLU A 297 -78.59 -4.37 12.00
N LYS A 298 -78.11 -5.52 12.47
CA LYS A 298 -78.98 -6.71 12.64
C LYS A 298 -80.07 -6.56 13.75
N GLU A 299 -79.75 -5.84 14.82
CA GLU A 299 -80.68 -5.52 15.85
C GLU A 299 -81.78 -4.57 15.35
N LEU A 300 -81.41 -3.59 14.50
CA LEU A 300 -82.33 -2.64 13.88
C LEU A 300 -83.27 -3.27 12.82
N ASP A 301 -82.82 -4.32 12.12
CA ASP A 301 -83.62 -5.04 11.11
C ASP A 301 -84.58 -6.05 11.74
N VAL A 302 -84.60 -6.25 13.06
CA VAL A 302 -85.44 -7.18 13.80
C VAL A 302 -86.63 -6.45 14.53
N GLU A 303 -86.61 -5.10 14.66
CA GLU A 303 -87.73 -4.28 15.08
C GLU A 303 -88.60 -3.86 13.87
#